data_03c7c402d09b0fc773b081cfee66f896
#
_entry.id   03c7c402d09b0fc773b081cfee66f896
#
_cell.length_a   1.000
_cell.length_b   1.000
_cell.length_c   1.000
_cell.angle_alpha   90.00
_cell.angle_beta   90.00
_cell.angle_gamma   90.00
#
_symmetry.space_group_name_H-M   'P 1'
#
loop_
_entity.id
_entity.type
_entity.pdbx_description
1 polymer ?
#
loop_
_entity_poly.entity_id
_entity_poly.type
_entity_poly.pdbx_seq_one_letter_code
_entity_poly.pdbx_strand_id
1 'polypeptide(L)'
;MNQYMPKYLKTKNRMMIFDLFRNQNIMSRAELVRITGISFPTVLKIVDKLLELGILIELEETTQSPGAGRRGHLLRFNPRAYYAIGLEFEGQIVHMGLVDMLGTCQYCRSIHLPVQNHTLELSKLTREISKLMALAAGEQIPVLGITSR
;
A
#
# COMPACT_ATOMS: atom_id res chain seq x y z
N MET A 1 -29.95 18.08 -3.73
CA MET A 1 -28.68 17.99 -2.97
C MET A 1 -27.95 16.73 -3.42
N ASN A 2 -26.74 16.87 -3.96
CA ASN A 2 -26.09 15.82 -4.75
C ASN A 2 -25.65 14.64 -3.86
N GLN A 3 -26.27 13.48 -4.02
CA GLN A 3 -26.06 12.25 -3.25
C GLN A 3 -24.62 11.69 -3.36
N TYR A 4 -23.83 12.16 -4.35
CA TYR A 4 -22.44 11.77 -4.60
C TYR A 4 -21.41 12.54 -3.77
N MET A 5 -21.75 13.72 -3.25
CA MET A 5 -20.85 14.59 -2.49
C MET A 5 -20.26 13.94 -1.22
N PRO A 6 -21.07 13.28 -0.35
CA PRO A 6 -20.52 12.64 0.87
C PRO A 6 -19.56 11.50 0.57
N LYS A 7 -19.80 10.72 -0.50
CA LYS A 7 -18.91 9.61 -0.91
C LYS A 7 -17.59 10.14 -1.46
N TYR A 8 -17.63 11.19 -2.27
CA TYR A 8 -16.44 11.85 -2.82
C TYR A 8 -15.56 12.43 -1.70
N LEU A 9 -16.13 13.20 -0.78
CA LEU A 9 -15.40 13.78 0.35
C LEU A 9 -14.79 12.69 1.24
N LYS A 10 -15.51 11.60 1.48
CA LYS A 10 -15.01 10.46 2.25
C LYS A 10 -13.81 9.79 1.57
N THR A 11 -13.83 9.65 0.25
CA THR A 11 -12.72 9.11 -0.53
C THR A 11 -11.53 10.07 -0.52
N LYS A 12 -11.77 11.37 -0.77
CA LYS A 12 -10.74 12.42 -0.74
C LYS A 12 -10.00 12.48 0.60
N ASN A 13 -10.74 12.46 1.71
CA ASN A 13 -10.13 12.50 3.05
C ASN A 13 -9.25 11.26 3.32
N ARG A 14 -9.70 10.08 2.88
CA ARG A 14 -8.90 8.86 3.01
C ARG A 14 -7.62 8.92 2.21
N MET A 15 -7.69 9.36 0.96
CA MET A 15 -6.51 9.52 0.10
C MET A 15 -5.54 10.54 0.66
N MET A 16 -6.03 11.68 1.16
CA MET A 16 -5.19 12.70 1.78
C MET A 16 -4.41 12.17 2.98
N ILE A 17 -5.05 11.43 3.88
CA ILE A 17 -4.39 10.83 5.03
C ILE A 17 -3.39 9.74 4.58
N PHE A 18 -3.78 8.90 3.62
CA PHE A 18 -2.91 7.87 3.06
C PHE A 18 -1.63 8.47 2.44
N ASP A 19 -1.78 9.51 1.61
CA ASP A 19 -0.65 10.17 0.95
C ASP A 19 0.28 10.87 1.95
N LEU A 20 -0.25 11.44 3.04
CA LEU A 20 0.57 12.00 4.10
C LEU A 20 1.46 10.93 4.74
N PHE A 21 0.91 9.77 5.10
CA PHE A 21 1.69 8.68 5.67
C PHE A 21 2.71 8.10 4.69
N ARG A 22 2.33 7.99 3.41
CA ARG A 22 3.24 7.51 2.37
C ARG A 22 4.47 8.43 2.21
N ASN A 23 4.30 9.74 2.43
CA ASN A 23 5.37 10.73 2.27
C ASN A 23 6.17 11.00 3.56
N GLN A 24 5.52 10.98 4.72
CA GLN A 24 6.13 11.36 6.01
C GLN A 24 6.38 10.18 6.95
N ASN A 25 5.83 9.02 6.65
CA ASN A 25 5.99 7.74 7.31
C ASN A 25 5.45 7.66 8.76
N ILE A 26 5.72 8.62 9.64
CA ILE A 26 5.32 8.60 11.06
C ILE A 26 4.59 9.90 11.42
N MET A 27 3.39 9.76 12.01
CA MET A 27 2.56 10.89 12.45
C MET A 27 1.63 10.47 13.60
N SER A 28 1.23 11.45 14.42
CA SER A 28 0.15 11.28 15.40
C SER A 28 -1.22 11.65 14.81
N ARG A 29 -2.30 11.20 15.44
CA ARG A 29 -3.67 11.59 15.08
C ARG A 29 -3.89 13.11 15.17
N ALA A 30 -3.25 13.76 16.17
CA ALA A 30 -3.34 15.21 16.35
C ALA A 30 -2.67 15.97 15.20
N GLU A 31 -1.52 15.51 14.72
CA GLU A 31 -0.84 16.10 13.56
C GLU A 31 -1.67 15.96 12.28
N LEU A 32 -2.32 14.80 12.09
CA LEU A 32 -3.23 14.61 10.96
C LEU A 32 -4.36 15.64 10.97
N VAL A 33 -5.00 15.87 12.11
CA VAL A 33 -6.04 16.90 12.25
C VAL A 33 -5.49 18.29 11.90
N ARG A 34 -4.34 18.64 12.46
CA ARG A 34 -3.69 19.94 12.24
C ARG A 34 -3.32 20.20 10.78
N ILE A 35 -2.78 19.19 10.10
CA ILE A 35 -2.30 19.33 8.72
C ILE A 35 -3.45 19.28 7.72
N THR A 36 -4.44 18.38 7.94
CA THR A 36 -5.52 18.16 6.97
C THR A 36 -6.73 19.08 7.17
N GLY A 37 -6.91 19.63 8.37
CA GLY A 37 -8.14 20.34 8.77
C GLY A 37 -9.37 19.41 8.87
N ILE A 38 -9.19 18.09 8.76
CA ILE A 38 -10.26 17.11 8.93
C ILE A 38 -10.61 17.00 10.42
N SER A 39 -11.91 16.91 10.74
CA SER A 39 -12.34 16.79 12.14
C SER A 39 -11.78 15.54 12.81
N PHE A 40 -11.44 15.64 14.11
CA PHE A 40 -10.86 14.55 14.88
C PHE A 40 -11.66 13.23 14.80
N PRO A 41 -13.01 13.22 14.91
CA PRO A 41 -13.80 11.99 14.78
C PRO A 41 -13.66 11.34 13.41
N THR A 42 -13.50 12.15 12.34
CA THR A 42 -13.31 11.64 10.99
C THR A 42 -11.90 11.06 10.80
N VAL A 43 -10.87 11.74 11.33
CA VAL A 43 -9.48 11.22 11.34
C VAL A 43 -9.42 9.91 12.08
N LEU A 44 -10.00 9.84 13.29
CA LEU A 44 -10.05 8.62 14.10
C LEU A 44 -10.62 7.45 13.32
N LYS A 45 -11.80 7.62 12.71
CA LYS A 45 -12.47 6.58 11.92
C LYS A 45 -11.65 6.10 10.71
N ILE A 46 -10.90 7.01 10.07
CA ILE A 46 -10.05 6.65 8.92
C ILE A 46 -8.82 5.88 9.42
N VAL A 47 -8.16 6.38 10.47
CA VAL A 47 -6.97 5.76 11.07
C VAL A 47 -7.30 4.35 11.59
N ASP A 48 -8.40 4.19 12.33
CA ASP A 48 -8.83 2.89 12.85
C ASP A 48 -9.02 1.87 11.72
N LYS A 49 -9.58 2.31 10.58
CA LYS A 49 -9.72 1.43 9.41
C LYS A 49 -8.37 1.08 8.76
N LEU A 50 -7.41 2.01 8.73
CA LEU A 50 -6.08 1.75 8.20
C LEU A 50 -5.26 0.83 9.12
N LEU A 51 -5.45 0.92 10.45
CA LEU A 51 -4.89 0.00 11.44
C LEU A 51 -5.49 -1.40 11.29
N GLU A 52 -6.82 -1.51 11.17
CA GLU A 52 -7.52 -2.78 10.92
C GLU A 52 -7.01 -3.49 9.66
N LEU A 53 -6.67 -2.73 8.61
CA LEU A 53 -6.11 -3.24 7.36
C LEU A 53 -4.61 -3.50 7.41
N GLY A 54 -3.94 -3.22 8.53
CA GLY A 54 -2.49 -3.36 8.67
C GLY A 54 -1.67 -2.34 7.87
N ILE A 55 -2.32 -1.36 7.24
CA ILE A 55 -1.67 -0.28 6.47
C ILE A 55 -0.94 0.69 7.39
N LEU A 56 -1.46 0.91 8.59
CA LEU A 56 -0.78 1.63 9.66
C LEU A 56 -0.47 0.67 10.80
N ILE A 57 0.59 0.99 11.54
CA ILE A 57 1.01 0.32 12.77
C ILE A 57 1.08 1.37 13.86
N GLU A 58 0.53 1.08 15.02
CA GLU A 58 0.67 1.92 16.22
C GLU A 58 2.01 1.61 16.89
N LEU A 59 2.80 2.66 17.16
CA LEU A 59 4.07 2.52 17.85
C LEU A 59 3.85 2.64 19.36
N GLU A 60 4.63 1.91 20.14
CA GLU A 60 4.62 2.02 21.61
C GLU A 60 5.17 3.37 22.10
N GLU A 61 5.96 4.05 21.26
CA GLU A 61 6.48 5.38 21.54
C GLU A 61 5.36 6.42 21.49
N THR A 62 5.34 7.26 22.52
CA THR A 62 4.37 8.35 22.64
C THR A 62 5.08 9.69 22.52
N THR A 63 4.51 10.61 21.72
CA THR A 63 5.01 11.99 21.68
C THR A 63 4.74 12.68 23.00
N GLN A 64 5.80 13.22 23.64
CA GLN A 64 5.64 14.22 24.70
C GLN A 64 5.45 15.59 24.02
N SER A 65 4.22 16.01 23.81
CA SER A 65 3.96 17.43 23.50
C SER A 65 3.95 18.21 24.81
N PRO A 66 4.80 19.23 24.98
CA PRO A 66 4.74 20.11 26.15
C PRO A 66 3.36 20.77 26.21
N GLY A 67 2.56 20.45 27.22
CA GLY A 67 1.28 21.10 27.48
C GLY A 67 0.00 20.33 27.17
N ALA A 68 0.05 19.11 26.63
CA ALA A 68 -1.15 18.31 26.38
C ALA A 68 -1.18 17.07 27.28
N GLY A 69 -2.16 16.98 28.14
CA GLY A 69 -2.33 15.99 29.22
C GLY A 69 -2.60 14.54 28.79
N ARG A 70 -2.48 14.17 27.54
CA ARG A 70 -2.61 12.78 27.09
C ARG A 70 -1.57 12.47 26.01
N ARG A 71 -0.74 11.47 26.27
CA ARG A 71 0.26 10.95 25.32
C ARG A 71 -0.45 10.46 24.06
N GLY A 72 -0.16 11.06 22.91
CA GLY A 72 -0.66 10.60 21.63
C GLY A 72 0.22 9.48 21.09
N HIS A 73 -0.38 8.34 20.73
CA HIS A 73 0.34 7.26 20.06
C HIS A 73 0.77 7.69 18.66
N LEU A 74 2.02 7.37 18.31
CA LEU A 74 2.54 7.54 16.96
C LEU A 74 2.06 6.40 16.06
N LEU A 75 1.79 6.75 14.83
CA LEU A 75 1.35 5.83 13.79
C LEU A 75 2.42 5.79 12.71
N ARG A 76 2.77 4.61 12.24
CA ARG A 76 3.73 4.39 11.17
C ARG A 76 3.07 3.73 9.97
N PHE A 77 3.43 4.18 8.77
CA PHE A 77 3.04 3.50 7.53
C PHE A 77 3.72 2.13 7.42
N ASN A 78 2.96 1.12 7.01
CA ASN A 78 3.45 -0.22 6.73
C ASN A 78 3.44 -0.46 5.20
N PRO A 79 4.54 -0.24 4.50
CA PRO A 79 4.57 -0.44 3.05
C PRO A 79 4.36 -1.90 2.63
N ARG A 80 4.60 -2.84 3.53
CA ARG A 80 4.46 -4.29 3.29
C ARG A 80 3.12 -4.86 3.77
N ALA A 81 2.11 -4.00 4.00
CA ALA A 81 0.76 -4.48 4.31
C ALA A 81 0.14 -5.27 3.15
N TYR A 82 0.47 -4.89 1.92
CA TYR A 82 -0.01 -5.52 0.68
C TYR A 82 1.08 -5.52 -0.38
N TYR A 83 1.00 -6.51 -1.28
CA TYR A 83 1.77 -6.54 -2.52
C TYR A 83 0.87 -6.43 -3.75
N ALA A 84 1.46 -5.95 -4.85
CA ALA A 84 0.98 -6.20 -6.21
C ALA A 84 2.07 -6.96 -6.97
N ILE A 85 1.71 -7.75 -7.98
CA ILE A 85 2.68 -8.32 -8.93
C ILE A 85 2.83 -7.33 -10.08
N GLY A 86 4.02 -6.77 -10.23
CA GLY A 86 4.40 -5.94 -11.38
C GLY A 86 4.97 -6.81 -12.50
N LEU A 87 4.56 -6.53 -13.73
CA LEU A 87 5.10 -7.14 -14.96
C LEU A 87 5.46 -6.02 -15.92
N GLU A 88 6.67 -6.05 -16.48
CA GLU A 88 7.11 -5.16 -17.55
C GLU A 88 7.64 -6.01 -18.71
N PHE A 89 7.09 -5.77 -19.91
CA PHE A 89 7.42 -6.53 -21.12
C PHE A 89 8.40 -5.74 -21.98
N GLU A 90 9.59 -6.29 -22.20
CA GLU A 90 10.61 -5.76 -23.08
C GLU A 90 10.95 -6.82 -24.16
N GLY A 91 10.22 -6.80 -25.27
CA GLY A 91 10.33 -7.82 -26.30
C GLY A 91 10.00 -9.21 -25.79
N GLN A 92 11.01 -10.09 -25.72
CA GLN A 92 10.88 -11.45 -25.18
C GLN A 92 11.31 -11.55 -23.71
N ILE A 93 11.69 -10.46 -23.08
CA ILE A 93 12.06 -10.43 -21.68
C ILE A 93 10.88 -9.89 -20.88
N VAL A 94 10.57 -10.53 -19.76
CA VAL A 94 9.60 -10.02 -18.80
C VAL A 94 10.30 -9.82 -17.47
N HIS A 95 10.34 -8.56 -17.04
CA HIS A 95 10.74 -8.17 -15.69
C HIS A 95 9.54 -8.29 -14.77
N MET A 96 9.72 -8.91 -13.62
CA MET A 96 8.61 -9.15 -12.69
C MET A 96 9.07 -9.14 -11.25
N GLY A 97 8.14 -8.87 -10.34
CA GLY A 97 8.39 -8.91 -8.90
C GLY A 97 7.16 -8.57 -8.08
N LEU A 98 7.30 -8.71 -6.77
CA LEU A 98 6.33 -8.21 -5.81
C LEU A 98 6.61 -6.73 -5.56
N VAL A 99 5.61 -5.88 -5.73
CA VAL A 99 5.72 -4.43 -5.53
C VAL A 99 4.95 -4.07 -4.28
N ASP A 100 5.62 -3.43 -3.33
CA ASP A 100 5.00 -2.96 -2.09
C ASP A 100 4.18 -1.68 -2.30
N MET A 101 3.53 -1.19 -1.25
CA MET A 101 2.67 0.00 -1.31
C MET A 101 3.43 1.32 -1.56
N LEU A 102 4.75 1.33 -1.47
CA LEU A 102 5.61 2.45 -1.87
C LEU A 102 6.12 2.34 -3.31
N GLY A 103 5.81 1.25 -4.01
CA GLY A 103 6.31 0.98 -5.36
C GLY A 103 7.69 0.33 -5.37
N THR A 104 8.21 -0.11 -4.23
CA THR A 104 9.50 -0.80 -4.16
C THR A 104 9.33 -2.25 -4.59
N CYS A 105 10.14 -2.67 -5.56
CA CYS A 105 10.13 -4.05 -6.00
C CYS A 105 10.87 -4.95 -5.02
N GLN A 106 10.17 -5.96 -4.54
CA GLN A 106 10.70 -7.07 -3.77
C GLN A 106 10.74 -8.31 -4.67
N TYR A 107 11.72 -9.19 -4.48
CA TYR A 107 11.82 -10.43 -5.28
C TYR A 107 11.82 -10.20 -6.79
N CYS A 108 12.48 -9.14 -7.26
CA CYS A 108 12.58 -8.80 -8.68
C CYS A 108 13.37 -9.86 -9.44
N ARG A 109 12.90 -10.23 -10.61
CA ARG A 109 13.56 -11.14 -11.53
C ARG A 109 13.17 -10.84 -12.98
N SER A 110 13.99 -11.36 -13.91
CA SER A 110 13.69 -11.30 -15.34
C SER A 110 13.62 -12.72 -15.89
N ILE A 111 12.68 -12.94 -16.78
CA ILE A 111 12.53 -14.21 -17.49
C ILE A 111 12.51 -13.97 -18.99
N HIS A 112 13.05 -14.90 -19.75
CA HIS A 112 12.92 -14.92 -21.20
C HIS A 112 11.69 -15.76 -21.56
N LEU A 113 10.76 -15.15 -22.32
CA LEU A 113 9.59 -15.83 -22.92
C LEU A 113 9.85 -16.03 -24.40
N PRO A 114 10.20 -17.22 -24.83
CA PRO A 114 10.41 -17.49 -26.27
C PRO A 114 9.09 -17.36 -27.03
N VAL A 115 9.18 -16.85 -28.24
CA VAL A 115 8.07 -16.85 -29.20
C VAL A 115 8.14 -18.14 -30.01
N GLN A 116 7.10 -18.97 -29.91
CA GLN A 116 6.93 -20.16 -30.74
C GLN A 116 5.68 -19.99 -31.62
N ASN A 117 5.82 -20.17 -32.94
CA ASN A 117 4.71 -20.03 -33.88
C ASN A 117 3.95 -18.69 -33.75
N HIS A 118 4.66 -17.58 -33.59
CA HIS A 118 4.12 -16.24 -33.34
C HIS A 118 3.32 -16.09 -32.02
N THR A 119 3.46 -17.01 -31.09
CA THR A 119 2.77 -16.98 -29.79
C THR A 119 3.80 -17.03 -28.65
N LEU A 120 3.59 -16.18 -27.62
CA LEU A 120 4.39 -16.21 -26.40
C LEU A 120 4.04 -17.46 -25.56
N GLU A 121 5.06 -18.11 -25.01
CA GLU A 121 4.86 -19.26 -24.12
C GLU A 121 4.43 -18.79 -22.72
N LEU A 122 3.13 -18.55 -22.54
CA LEU A 122 2.56 -18.04 -21.30
C LEU A 122 2.62 -19.03 -20.12
N SER A 123 2.81 -20.32 -20.38
CA SER A 123 2.94 -21.35 -19.33
C SER A 123 4.10 -21.04 -18.36
N LYS A 124 5.21 -20.56 -18.90
CA LYS A 124 6.37 -20.13 -18.08
C LYS A 124 6.04 -18.92 -17.24
N LEU A 125 5.36 -17.91 -17.82
CA LEU A 125 4.93 -16.71 -17.10
C LEU A 125 3.99 -17.06 -15.93
N THR A 126 2.97 -17.89 -16.18
CA THR A 126 2.02 -18.34 -15.16
C THR A 126 2.73 -19.05 -14.00
N ARG A 127 3.69 -19.91 -14.31
CA ARG A 127 4.48 -20.60 -13.29
C ARG A 127 5.29 -19.62 -12.43
N GLU A 128 5.90 -18.62 -13.03
CA GLU A 128 6.69 -17.62 -12.29
C GLU A 128 5.80 -16.69 -11.45
N ILE A 129 4.63 -16.30 -11.94
CA ILE A 129 3.61 -15.60 -11.16
C ILE A 129 3.20 -16.43 -9.94
N SER A 130 2.94 -17.73 -10.12
CA SER A 130 2.58 -18.62 -9.02
C SER A 130 3.68 -18.70 -7.95
N LYS A 131 4.95 -18.64 -8.34
CA LYS A 131 6.07 -18.57 -7.37
C LYS A 131 6.07 -17.27 -6.58
N LEU A 132 5.80 -16.11 -7.23
CA LEU A 132 5.68 -14.83 -6.53
C LEU A 132 4.51 -14.84 -5.54
N MET A 133 3.38 -15.41 -5.94
CA MET A 133 2.22 -15.57 -5.04
C MET A 133 2.56 -16.46 -3.83
N ALA A 134 3.30 -17.54 -4.04
CA ALA A 134 3.75 -18.44 -2.96
C ALA A 134 4.71 -17.73 -2.00
N LEU A 135 5.61 -16.87 -2.50
CA LEU A 135 6.49 -16.04 -1.67
C LEU A 135 5.69 -15.08 -0.79
N ALA A 136 4.73 -14.34 -1.39
CA ALA A 136 3.85 -13.44 -0.64
C ALA A 136 3.03 -14.18 0.42
N ALA A 137 2.51 -15.36 0.09
CA ALA A 137 1.77 -16.21 1.03
C ALA A 137 2.67 -16.70 2.18
N GLY A 138 3.93 -17.04 1.91
CA GLY A 138 4.92 -17.41 2.93
C GLY A 138 5.21 -16.28 3.92
N GLU A 139 5.14 -15.03 3.48
CA GLU A 139 5.24 -13.83 4.32
C GLU A 139 3.89 -13.41 4.94
N GLN A 140 2.81 -14.11 4.63
CA GLN A 140 1.43 -13.77 5.05
C GLN A 140 0.98 -12.38 4.55
N ILE A 141 1.50 -11.92 3.42
CA ILE A 141 1.17 -10.62 2.83
C ILE A 141 0.21 -10.84 1.65
N PRO A 142 -1.00 -10.23 1.69
CA PRO A 142 -1.97 -10.35 0.60
C PRO A 142 -1.47 -9.69 -0.70
N VAL A 143 -1.73 -10.33 -1.84
CA VAL A 143 -1.52 -9.77 -3.18
C VAL A 143 -2.82 -9.19 -3.68
N LEU A 144 -2.87 -7.87 -3.92
CA LEU A 144 -4.07 -7.16 -4.38
C LEU A 144 -4.40 -7.40 -5.85
N GLY A 145 -3.41 -7.69 -6.66
CA GLY A 145 -3.60 -7.90 -8.08
C GLY A 145 -2.30 -7.94 -8.88
N ILE A 146 -2.45 -8.03 -10.20
CA ILE A 146 -1.35 -8.02 -11.17
C ILE A 146 -1.50 -6.79 -12.04
N THR A 147 -0.41 -6.07 -12.28
CA THR A 147 -0.35 -4.94 -13.19
C THR A 147 0.74 -5.17 -14.23
N SER A 148 0.52 -4.68 -15.46
CA SER A 148 1.50 -4.77 -16.54
C SER A 148 1.73 -3.41 -17.20
N ARG A 149 2.93 -3.22 -17.72
CA ARG A 149 3.34 -2.09 -18.55
C ARG A 149 3.98 -2.60 -19.83
#